data_15bf6666e2ab6ea6e86d607b93c5754d
#
_entry.id   15bf6666e2ab6ea6e86d607b93c5754d
#
_cell.length_a   1.000
_cell.length_b   1.000
_cell.length_c   1.000
_cell.angle_alpha   90.00
_cell.angle_beta   90.00
_cell.angle_gamma   90.00
#
_symmetry.space_group_name_H-M   'P 1'
#
loop_
_entity.id
_entity.type
_entity.pdbx_description
1 polymer ?
#
loop_
_entity_poly.entity_id
_entity_poly.type
_entity_poly.pdbx_seq_one_letter_code
_entity_poly.pdbx_strand_id
1 'polypeptide(L)'
;MRFIDQDIEDHFARNGYCKVQILNGELVEELRHFADKHILSETIANSDYGMYVSLEEQEEKKALITAFVREKVAPQLDAHLTDFKIHLGGYLIKAPDQVKYTFPHQDWTFVDHETDHTSATVWISLYDIDQSNGTLGFLKGSHRFLNHIIGSPSPAVPTPSMNKELLIFSHLTFENVSAGEALIFNNKTIHAAMPNKSDLHRVAVGIGITPKSAGLYHYYLNPDNPKEFLKLEVEESFFLRYNNDDLMELYRAGLLPELCKVVGSSPVSQHLYPDQSTVEQDILQYGNLPNGHIMDLQNHFGQNEPAEEPSQEPETEEQYVDTRTFFQMYTPLNIYREARYRLTNLWK
;
A
#
# COMPACT_ATOMS: atom_id res chain seq x y z
N MET A 1 -18.58 -9.87 0.12
CA MET A 1 -17.40 -10.67 -0.27
C MET A 1 -17.17 -11.73 0.80
N ARG A 2 -17.00 -12.99 0.40
CA ARG A 2 -16.83 -14.12 1.33
C ARG A 2 -16.05 -15.24 0.65
N PHE A 3 -15.15 -15.90 1.40
CA PHE A 3 -14.51 -17.12 0.90
C PHE A 3 -15.49 -18.31 0.88
N ILE A 4 -15.36 -19.18 -0.13
CA ILE A 4 -16.17 -20.40 -0.26
C ILE A 4 -15.72 -21.44 0.76
N ASP A 5 -14.40 -21.54 0.98
CA ASP A 5 -13.80 -22.41 1.99
C ASP A 5 -13.90 -21.74 3.37
N GLN A 6 -14.54 -22.41 4.32
CA GLN A 6 -14.77 -21.85 5.65
C GLN A 6 -13.49 -21.72 6.49
N ASP A 7 -12.53 -22.63 6.32
CA ASP A 7 -11.26 -22.55 7.07
C ASP A 7 -10.43 -21.36 6.59
N ILE A 8 -10.49 -21.05 5.30
CA ILE A 8 -9.85 -19.83 4.73
C ILE A 8 -10.58 -18.58 5.21
N GLU A 9 -11.92 -18.58 5.22
CA GLU A 9 -12.73 -17.46 5.74
C GLU A 9 -12.39 -17.17 7.20
N ASP A 10 -12.35 -18.20 8.05
CA ASP A 10 -12.01 -18.06 9.47
C ASP A 10 -10.57 -17.59 9.68
N HIS A 11 -9.65 -18.07 8.85
CA HIS A 11 -8.25 -17.62 8.88
C HIS A 11 -8.12 -16.14 8.49
N PHE A 12 -8.77 -15.75 7.38
CA PHE A 12 -8.79 -14.36 6.90
C PHE A 12 -9.44 -13.43 7.93
N ALA A 13 -10.58 -13.80 8.47
CA ALA A 13 -11.28 -13.01 9.48
C ALA A 13 -10.45 -12.81 10.77
N ARG A 14 -9.63 -13.81 11.15
CA ARG A 14 -8.77 -13.74 12.34
C ARG A 14 -7.49 -12.95 12.09
N ASN A 15 -6.80 -13.26 11.00
CA ASN A 15 -5.44 -12.78 10.75
C ASN A 15 -5.39 -11.55 9.83
N GLY A 16 -6.46 -11.30 9.06
CA GLY A 16 -6.53 -10.21 8.08
C GLY A 16 -5.93 -10.55 6.72
N TYR A 17 -5.41 -11.76 6.55
CA TYR A 17 -4.90 -12.26 5.27
C TYR A 17 -5.02 -13.78 5.19
N CYS A 18 -4.91 -14.31 3.98
CA CYS A 18 -4.78 -15.74 3.72
C CYS A 18 -3.92 -15.99 2.49
N LYS A 19 -3.47 -17.24 2.31
CA LYS A 19 -2.72 -17.70 1.14
C LYS A 19 -3.52 -18.78 0.42
N VAL A 20 -3.69 -18.64 -0.91
CA VAL A 20 -4.52 -19.53 -1.74
C VAL A 20 -3.87 -19.71 -3.10
N GLN A 21 -3.86 -20.94 -3.63
CA GLN A 21 -3.46 -21.21 -5.02
C GLN A 21 -4.57 -20.72 -5.97
N ILE A 22 -4.26 -19.72 -6.81
CA ILE A 22 -5.22 -19.09 -7.72
C ILE A 22 -4.94 -19.46 -9.18
N LEU A 23 -3.68 -19.39 -9.63
CA LEU A 23 -3.30 -19.59 -11.02
C LEU A 23 -2.61 -20.94 -11.20
N ASN A 24 -2.89 -21.58 -12.32
CA ASN A 24 -2.07 -22.69 -12.82
C ASN A 24 -0.82 -22.17 -13.56
N GLY A 25 0.10 -23.08 -13.89
CA GLY A 25 1.36 -22.72 -14.55
C GLY A 25 1.17 -22.06 -15.92
N GLU A 26 0.13 -22.42 -16.69
CA GLU A 26 -0.14 -21.82 -17.99
C GLU A 26 -0.53 -20.35 -17.88
N LEU A 27 -1.42 -20.02 -16.96
CA LEU A 27 -1.81 -18.63 -16.69
C LEU A 27 -0.67 -17.80 -16.11
N VAL A 28 0.19 -18.40 -15.27
CA VAL A 28 1.40 -17.75 -14.78
C VAL A 28 2.30 -17.34 -15.93
N GLU A 29 2.55 -18.24 -16.89
CA GLU A 29 3.38 -17.94 -18.06
C GLU A 29 2.74 -16.89 -18.99
N GLU A 30 1.42 -16.94 -19.20
CA GLU A 30 0.73 -15.90 -19.97
C GLU A 30 0.91 -14.51 -19.33
N LEU A 31 0.74 -14.42 -18.01
CA LEU A 31 0.87 -13.16 -17.28
C LEU A 31 2.32 -12.66 -17.26
N ARG A 32 3.31 -13.56 -17.13
CA ARG A 32 4.74 -13.23 -17.27
C ARG A 32 5.04 -12.67 -18.66
N HIS A 33 4.64 -13.39 -19.71
CA HIS A 33 4.88 -12.97 -21.08
C HIS A 33 4.27 -11.60 -21.39
N PHE A 34 3.08 -11.34 -20.87
CA PHE A 34 2.45 -10.02 -21.01
C PHE A 34 3.26 -8.93 -20.28
N ALA A 35 3.73 -9.21 -19.06
CA ALA A 35 4.56 -8.28 -18.31
C ALA A 35 5.89 -7.99 -19.03
N ASP A 36 6.57 -9.02 -19.52
CA ASP A 36 7.82 -8.89 -20.26
C ASP A 36 7.65 -8.02 -21.50
N LYS A 37 6.57 -8.26 -22.25
CA LYS A 37 6.31 -7.57 -23.51
C LYS A 37 5.88 -6.11 -23.34
N HIS A 38 5.00 -5.82 -22.38
CA HIS A 38 4.31 -4.54 -22.28
C HIS A 38 4.79 -3.67 -21.14
N ILE A 39 5.55 -4.22 -20.21
CA ILE A 39 5.95 -3.51 -18.99
C ILE A 39 7.47 -3.49 -18.84
N LEU A 40 8.11 -4.66 -18.73
CA LEU A 40 9.55 -4.75 -18.44
C LEU A 40 10.44 -4.36 -19.62
N SER A 41 9.97 -4.49 -20.85
CA SER A 41 10.71 -4.09 -22.06
C SER A 41 10.88 -2.57 -22.23
N GLU A 42 10.04 -1.78 -21.59
CA GLU A 42 10.03 -0.31 -21.69
C GLU A 42 10.64 0.33 -20.44
N THR A 43 11.83 -0.06 -20.08
CA THR A 43 12.67 0.61 -19.06
C THR A 43 11.92 1.07 -17.80
N ILE A 44 11.52 0.12 -16.97
CA ILE A 44 11.15 0.42 -15.57
C ILE A 44 12.44 0.71 -14.77
N ALA A 45 13.41 1.32 -15.38
CA ALA A 45 14.73 1.53 -14.81
C ALA A 45 14.71 2.42 -13.54
N ASN A 46 13.57 3.01 -13.19
CA ASN A 46 13.49 3.97 -12.08
C ASN A 46 12.23 3.89 -11.21
N SER A 47 11.29 2.98 -11.47
CA SER A 47 10.15 2.83 -10.56
C SER A 47 10.45 1.76 -9.52
N ASP A 48 10.77 2.21 -8.36
CA ASP A 48 11.29 1.38 -7.29
C ASP A 48 10.33 0.32 -6.74
N TYR A 49 9.04 0.57 -6.79
CA TYR A 49 7.96 -0.37 -6.46
C TYR A 49 6.60 0.31 -6.64
N GLY A 50 5.55 -0.45 -6.75
CA GLY A 50 4.19 0.06 -6.79
C GLY A 50 3.32 -0.73 -7.76
N MET A 51 2.06 -0.36 -7.81
CA MET A 51 1.16 -0.85 -8.84
C MET A 51 1.48 -0.16 -10.14
N TYR A 52 2.02 -0.88 -11.10
CA TYR A 52 2.51 -0.31 -12.36
C TYR A 52 1.46 0.51 -13.09
N VAL A 53 0.20 0.06 -13.08
CA VAL A 53 -0.90 0.79 -13.72
C VAL A 53 -1.04 2.23 -13.19
N SER A 54 -0.81 2.47 -11.91
CA SER A 54 -0.87 3.83 -11.35
C SER A 54 0.34 4.70 -11.68
N LEU A 55 1.44 4.09 -12.16
CA LEU A 55 2.67 4.79 -12.56
C LEU A 55 2.74 5.02 -14.08
N GLU A 56 1.90 4.34 -14.87
CA GLU A 56 1.84 4.50 -16.31
C GLU A 56 1.13 5.81 -16.66
N GLU A 57 1.68 6.58 -17.57
CA GLU A 57 1.12 7.86 -18.03
C GLU A 57 0.13 7.69 -19.18
N GLN A 58 0.25 6.60 -19.94
CA GLN A 58 -0.59 6.37 -21.13
C GLN A 58 -1.90 5.69 -20.76
N GLU A 59 -3.01 6.40 -20.87
CA GLU A 59 -4.35 5.89 -20.51
C GLU A 59 -4.74 4.61 -21.27
N GLU A 60 -4.38 4.52 -22.57
CA GLU A 60 -4.66 3.33 -23.39
C GLU A 60 -3.91 2.09 -22.85
N LYS A 61 -2.68 2.27 -22.39
CA LYS A 61 -1.87 1.20 -21.81
C LYS A 61 -2.38 0.78 -20.44
N LYS A 62 -2.82 1.73 -19.61
CA LYS A 62 -3.52 1.43 -18.34
C LYS A 62 -4.75 0.57 -18.59
N ALA A 63 -5.60 0.97 -19.55
CA ALA A 63 -6.80 0.22 -19.90
C ALA A 63 -6.48 -1.19 -20.40
N LEU A 64 -5.46 -1.34 -21.25
CA LEU A 64 -5.00 -2.63 -21.77
C LEU A 64 -4.54 -3.55 -20.62
N ILE A 65 -3.70 -3.06 -19.71
CA ILE A 65 -3.18 -3.84 -18.59
C ILE A 65 -4.31 -4.28 -17.67
N THR A 66 -5.19 -3.34 -17.30
CA THR A 66 -6.31 -3.61 -16.40
C THR A 66 -7.29 -4.63 -17.00
N ALA A 67 -7.61 -4.49 -18.29
CA ALA A 67 -8.49 -5.42 -18.98
C ALA A 67 -7.88 -6.82 -19.05
N PHE A 68 -6.60 -6.94 -19.40
CA PHE A 68 -5.91 -8.22 -19.50
C PHE A 68 -5.85 -8.94 -18.14
N VAL A 69 -5.42 -8.24 -17.09
CA VAL A 69 -5.37 -8.80 -15.73
C VAL A 69 -6.75 -9.26 -15.28
N ARG A 70 -7.78 -8.43 -15.49
CA ARG A 70 -9.17 -8.77 -15.13
C ARG A 70 -9.66 -10.00 -15.88
N GLU A 71 -9.44 -10.08 -17.18
CA GLU A 71 -9.84 -11.23 -18.02
C GLU A 71 -9.22 -12.54 -17.53
N LYS A 72 -7.92 -12.54 -17.21
CA LYS A 72 -7.20 -13.75 -16.83
C LYS A 72 -7.47 -14.20 -15.40
N VAL A 73 -7.65 -13.26 -14.47
CA VAL A 73 -7.70 -13.57 -13.03
C VAL A 73 -9.13 -13.66 -12.48
N ALA A 74 -10.09 -12.86 -12.97
CA ALA A 74 -11.44 -12.86 -12.41
C ALA A 74 -12.11 -14.25 -12.40
N PRO A 75 -12.04 -15.07 -13.47
CA PRO A 75 -12.62 -16.40 -13.47
C PRO A 75 -11.98 -17.34 -12.44
N GLN A 76 -10.71 -17.12 -12.10
CA GLN A 76 -10.01 -17.95 -11.12
C GLN A 76 -10.44 -17.59 -9.69
N LEU A 77 -10.73 -16.31 -9.43
CA LEU A 77 -11.24 -15.86 -8.14
C LEU A 77 -12.63 -16.39 -7.83
N ASP A 78 -13.49 -16.59 -8.84
CA ASP A 78 -14.85 -17.16 -8.69
C ASP A 78 -14.85 -18.58 -8.08
N ALA A 79 -13.74 -19.32 -8.18
CA ALA A 79 -13.57 -20.62 -7.52
C ALA A 79 -13.33 -20.52 -6.00
N HIS A 80 -12.95 -19.36 -5.51
CA HIS A 80 -12.53 -19.14 -4.12
C HIS A 80 -13.39 -18.12 -3.37
N LEU A 81 -13.99 -17.16 -4.08
CA LEU A 81 -14.71 -16.03 -3.50
C LEU A 81 -16.11 -15.88 -4.09
N THR A 82 -17.06 -15.48 -3.25
CA THR A 82 -18.40 -15.08 -3.66
C THR A 82 -18.65 -13.61 -3.36
N ASP A 83 -19.62 -13.01 -4.04
CA ASP A 83 -20.10 -11.65 -3.80
C ASP A 83 -18.98 -10.59 -3.80
N PHE A 84 -18.10 -10.64 -4.80
CA PHE A 84 -17.05 -9.65 -5.01
C PHE A 84 -17.14 -8.98 -6.37
N LYS A 85 -16.58 -7.79 -6.49
CA LYS A 85 -16.27 -7.13 -7.76
C LYS A 85 -14.82 -6.61 -7.73
N ILE A 86 -14.18 -6.60 -8.89
CA ILE A 86 -12.84 -6.05 -9.08
C ILE A 86 -12.97 -4.56 -9.41
N HIS A 87 -12.28 -3.71 -8.68
CA HIS A 87 -12.26 -2.26 -8.94
C HIS A 87 -10.89 -1.74 -9.43
N LEU A 88 -9.84 -2.53 -9.26
CA LEU A 88 -8.49 -2.18 -9.69
C LEU A 88 -7.75 -3.46 -10.08
N GLY A 89 -6.89 -3.39 -11.11
CA GLY A 89 -6.05 -4.52 -11.51
C GLY A 89 -4.81 -4.03 -12.24
N GLY A 90 -3.67 -4.64 -11.95
CA GLY A 90 -2.40 -4.27 -12.56
C GLY A 90 -1.26 -5.14 -12.08
N TYR A 91 -0.05 -4.71 -12.36
CA TYR A 91 1.18 -5.39 -11.95
C TYR A 91 1.86 -4.62 -10.82
N LEU A 92 2.41 -5.36 -9.88
CA LEU A 92 3.22 -4.89 -8.77
C LEU A 92 4.66 -5.36 -8.98
N ILE A 93 5.56 -4.43 -9.23
CA ILE A 93 6.93 -4.73 -9.60
C ILE A 93 7.88 -4.19 -8.54
N LYS A 94 8.85 -5.03 -8.17
CA LYS A 94 9.95 -4.64 -7.28
C LYS A 94 11.27 -4.95 -7.97
N ALA A 95 12.01 -3.90 -8.32
CA ALA A 95 13.33 -4.03 -8.93
C ALA A 95 14.32 -4.67 -7.97
N PRO A 96 15.42 -5.30 -8.49
CA PRO A 96 16.54 -5.73 -7.69
C PRO A 96 17.10 -4.56 -6.87
N ASP A 97 17.13 -4.73 -5.55
CA ASP A 97 17.71 -3.75 -4.63
C ASP A 97 18.01 -4.42 -3.28
N GLN A 98 19.28 -4.40 -2.86
CA GLN A 98 19.75 -5.11 -1.67
C GLN A 98 19.18 -4.55 -0.36
N VAL A 99 18.73 -3.29 -0.36
CA VAL A 99 18.45 -2.54 0.87
C VAL A 99 17.06 -1.91 0.90
N LYS A 100 16.29 -2.00 -0.16
CA LYS A 100 15.02 -1.28 -0.29
C LYS A 100 13.85 -2.07 0.27
N TYR A 101 13.51 -1.79 1.50
CA TYR A 101 12.30 -2.29 2.15
C TYR A 101 11.05 -1.54 1.67
N THR A 102 9.91 -2.22 1.62
CA THR A 102 8.61 -1.53 1.64
C THR A 102 8.18 -1.45 3.09
N PHE A 103 8.02 -0.22 3.60
CA PHE A 103 7.70 0.00 5.02
C PHE A 103 6.31 -0.52 5.39
N PRO A 104 6.08 -0.82 6.69
CA PRO A 104 4.77 -1.20 7.18
C PRO A 104 3.73 -0.13 6.89
N HIS A 105 2.67 -0.50 6.19
CA HIS A 105 1.57 0.37 5.82
C HIS A 105 0.25 -0.41 5.70
N GLN A 106 -0.83 0.31 5.60
CA GLN A 106 -2.16 -0.16 5.20
C GLN A 106 -2.50 0.45 3.85
N ASP A 107 -3.28 -0.26 3.05
CA ASP A 107 -3.80 0.30 1.80
C ASP A 107 -4.88 1.36 2.08
N TRP A 108 -5.25 2.13 1.07
CA TRP A 108 -6.35 3.07 1.16
C TRP A 108 -7.66 2.38 1.53
N THR A 109 -8.54 3.12 2.19
CA THR A 109 -9.90 2.68 2.47
C THR A 109 -10.75 2.89 1.21
N PHE A 110 -11.16 1.79 0.57
CA PHE A 110 -11.90 1.81 -0.71
C PHE A 110 -13.42 1.68 -0.55
N VAL A 111 -13.90 1.41 0.65
CA VAL A 111 -15.31 1.23 0.97
C VAL A 111 -15.74 2.21 2.04
N ASP A 112 -17.06 2.34 2.23
CA ASP A 112 -17.58 3.17 3.31
C ASP A 112 -17.13 2.62 4.66
N HIS A 113 -16.37 3.43 5.41
CA HIS A 113 -15.85 3.07 6.73
C HIS A 113 -16.94 2.88 7.79
N GLU A 114 -18.11 3.47 7.57
CA GLU A 114 -19.27 3.38 8.49
C GLU A 114 -20.11 2.10 8.28
N THR A 115 -19.72 1.27 7.30
CA THR A 115 -20.39 -0.01 7.00
C THR A 115 -19.51 -1.20 7.42
N ASP A 116 -20.13 -2.40 7.45
CA ASP A 116 -19.40 -3.66 7.64
C ASP A 116 -18.71 -4.17 6.36
N HIS A 117 -18.67 -3.35 5.30
CA HIS A 117 -18.01 -3.72 4.07
C HIS A 117 -16.48 -3.74 4.25
N THR A 118 -15.85 -4.74 3.65
CA THR A 118 -14.40 -4.92 3.65
C THR A 118 -13.90 -4.93 2.23
N SER A 119 -12.87 -4.14 1.94
CA SER A 119 -12.07 -4.26 0.72
C SER A 119 -10.83 -5.10 0.96
N ALA A 120 -10.32 -5.73 -0.08
CA ALA A 120 -9.12 -6.54 0.00
C ALA A 120 -8.25 -6.38 -1.25
N THR A 121 -6.97 -6.61 -1.07
CA THR A 121 -6.00 -6.77 -2.15
C THR A 121 -5.73 -8.25 -2.37
N VAL A 122 -5.82 -8.71 -3.63
CA VAL A 122 -5.36 -10.02 -4.09
C VAL A 122 -4.00 -9.81 -4.74
N TRP A 123 -2.95 -10.26 -4.09
CA TRP A 123 -1.58 -10.17 -4.57
C TRP A 123 -1.10 -11.55 -5.00
N ILE A 124 -0.95 -11.78 -6.32
CA ILE A 124 -0.61 -13.07 -6.90
C ILE A 124 0.83 -13.06 -7.35
N SER A 125 1.64 -13.95 -6.81
CA SER A 125 3.03 -14.07 -7.25
C SER A 125 3.13 -14.77 -8.60
N LEU A 126 3.97 -14.22 -9.49
CA LEU A 126 4.31 -14.87 -10.75
C LEU A 126 5.62 -15.68 -10.66
N TYR A 127 6.29 -15.67 -9.53
CA TYR A 127 7.55 -16.41 -9.27
C TYR A 127 7.50 -17.04 -7.88
N ASP A 128 8.36 -17.98 -7.61
CA ASP A 128 8.58 -18.44 -6.24
C ASP A 128 9.29 -17.34 -5.45
N ILE A 129 8.68 -16.93 -4.35
CA ILE A 129 9.11 -15.76 -3.58
C ILE A 129 9.28 -16.13 -2.11
N ASP A 130 10.36 -15.64 -1.53
CA ASP A 130 10.70 -15.73 -0.12
C ASP A 130 11.29 -14.42 0.41
N GLN A 131 11.90 -14.45 1.58
CA GLN A 131 12.50 -13.27 2.21
C GLN A 131 13.73 -12.73 1.47
N SER A 132 14.32 -13.50 0.56
CA SER A 132 15.50 -13.08 -0.22
C SER A 132 15.13 -12.26 -1.46
N ASN A 133 13.90 -12.42 -1.97
CA ASN A 133 13.48 -11.79 -3.22
C ASN A 133 12.17 -10.98 -3.13
N GLY A 134 11.89 -10.47 -1.93
CA GLY A 134 10.89 -9.41 -1.77
C GLY A 134 9.48 -9.86 -1.43
N THR A 135 9.35 -10.92 -0.63
CA THR A 135 8.04 -11.37 -0.14
C THR A 135 7.34 -10.35 0.75
N LEU A 136 6.03 -10.56 0.93
CA LEU A 136 5.21 -9.79 1.84
C LEU A 136 5.23 -10.38 3.26
N GLY A 137 5.18 -9.50 4.24
CA GLY A 137 4.96 -9.82 5.63
C GLY A 137 3.72 -9.09 6.16
N PHE A 138 2.99 -9.73 7.07
CA PHE A 138 1.73 -9.25 7.62
C PHE A 138 1.76 -9.17 9.14
N LEU A 139 1.18 -8.11 9.68
CA LEU A 139 0.88 -8.00 11.10
C LEU A 139 -0.51 -8.61 11.35
N LYS A 140 -0.54 -9.85 11.86
CA LYS A 140 -1.80 -10.59 12.07
C LYS A 140 -2.74 -9.82 12.99
N GLY A 141 -4.00 -9.71 12.57
CA GLY A 141 -5.06 -9.07 13.34
C GLY A 141 -5.07 -7.54 13.30
N SER A 142 -4.07 -6.89 12.66
CA SER A 142 -3.96 -5.42 12.64
C SER A 142 -5.17 -4.71 12.01
N HIS A 143 -5.88 -5.35 11.09
CA HIS A 143 -7.14 -4.85 10.54
C HIS A 143 -8.25 -4.68 11.60
N ARG A 144 -8.09 -5.24 12.78
CA ARG A 144 -9.03 -5.17 13.90
C ARG A 144 -8.62 -4.14 14.94
N PHE A 145 -7.35 -4.16 15.40
CA PHE A 145 -6.87 -3.24 16.43
C PHE A 145 -6.33 -1.91 15.87
N LEU A 146 -6.02 -1.85 14.57
CA LEU A 146 -5.69 -0.61 13.85
C LEU A 146 -6.71 -0.33 12.73
N ASN A 147 -8.00 -0.46 13.05
CA ASN A 147 -9.10 -0.26 12.11
C ASN A 147 -9.40 1.23 11.90
N HIS A 148 -8.62 1.90 11.08
CA HIS A 148 -8.74 3.33 10.80
C HIS A 148 -9.08 3.61 9.34
N ILE A 149 -9.50 4.84 9.07
CA ILE A 149 -9.56 5.37 7.71
C ILE A 149 -8.13 5.65 7.26
N ILE A 150 -7.73 5.01 6.17
CA ILE A 150 -6.49 5.32 5.47
C ILE A 150 -6.85 6.11 4.22
N GLY A 151 -6.53 7.39 4.27
CA GLY A 151 -6.81 8.33 3.18
C GLY A 151 -5.54 8.78 2.47
N SER A 152 -5.69 9.77 1.62
CA SER A 152 -4.60 10.43 0.89
C SER A 152 -4.60 11.94 1.16
N PRO A 153 -3.52 12.65 0.79
CA PRO A 153 -2.25 12.11 0.34
C PRO A 153 -1.31 11.74 1.52
N SER A 154 -0.54 10.67 1.34
CA SER A 154 0.57 10.38 2.25
C SER A 154 1.83 11.16 1.77
N PRO A 155 2.64 11.77 2.66
CA PRO A 155 2.61 11.66 4.13
C PRO A 155 1.82 12.74 4.86
N ALA A 156 1.04 13.58 4.18
CA ALA A 156 0.24 14.60 4.87
C ALA A 156 -0.82 13.97 5.81
N VAL A 157 -1.29 12.76 5.47
CA VAL A 157 -2.13 11.95 6.34
C VAL A 157 -1.24 11.11 7.26
N PRO A 158 -1.31 11.31 8.59
CA PRO A 158 -0.60 10.43 9.51
C PRO A 158 -1.17 9.01 9.45
N THR A 159 -0.32 8.00 9.63
CA THR A 159 -0.72 6.58 9.62
C THR A 159 -0.47 5.91 10.98
N PRO A 160 -1.21 4.84 11.31
CA PRO A 160 -1.02 4.14 12.58
C PRO A 160 0.38 3.55 12.78
N SER A 161 1.09 3.27 11.70
CA SER A 161 2.47 2.75 11.71
C SER A 161 3.54 3.82 11.91
N MET A 162 3.18 5.10 11.77
CA MET A 162 4.14 6.21 11.88
C MET A 162 4.90 6.17 13.21
N ASN A 163 6.22 6.29 13.15
CA ASN A 163 7.16 6.20 14.27
C ASN A 163 7.15 4.85 15.02
N LYS A 164 6.59 3.80 14.41
CA LYS A 164 6.52 2.43 14.96
C LYS A 164 6.97 1.39 13.94
N GLU A 165 7.55 1.84 12.84
CA GLU A 165 7.88 1.00 11.68
C GLU A 165 8.79 -0.16 12.08
N LEU A 166 9.83 0.08 12.89
CA LEU A 166 10.76 -0.94 13.36
C LEU A 166 10.08 -1.96 14.27
N LEU A 167 9.27 -1.48 15.22
CA LEU A 167 8.49 -2.35 16.12
C LEU A 167 7.57 -3.26 15.29
N ILE A 168 6.79 -2.67 14.38
CA ILE A 168 5.84 -3.40 13.56
C ILE A 168 6.58 -4.39 12.65
N PHE A 169 7.61 -3.93 11.94
CA PHE A 169 8.36 -4.79 11.00
C PHE A 169 8.97 -6.00 11.70
N SER A 170 9.50 -5.83 12.92
CA SER A 170 10.10 -6.92 13.69
C SER A 170 9.10 -8.00 14.16
N HIS A 171 7.79 -7.75 13.99
CA HIS A 171 6.72 -8.69 14.36
C HIS A 171 5.89 -9.17 13.16
N LEU A 172 6.26 -8.80 11.93
CA LEU A 172 5.59 -9.30 10.75
C LEU A 172 5.84 -10.80 10.55
N THR A 173 4.81 -11.50 10.13
CA THR A 173 4.92 -12.87 9.60
C THR A 173 5.15 -12.80 8.10
N PHE A 174 6.32 -13.21 7.64
CA PHE A 174 6.66 -13.25 6.22
C PHE A 174 6.24 -14.59 5.61
N GLU A 175 5.62 -14.55 4.44
CA GLU A 175 5.10 -15.72 3.74
C GLU A 175 6.04 -16.15 2.60
N ASN A 176 6.30 -17.45 2.49
CA ASN A 176 6.86 -18.00 1.26
C ASN A 176 5.69 -18.26 0.30
N VAL A 177 5.82 -17.84 -0.94
CA VAL A 177 4.75 -17.85 -1.94
C VAL A 177 5.25 -18.50 -3.21
N SER A 178 4.59 -19.56 -3.66
CA SER A 178 4.91 -20.20 -4.94
C SER A 178 4.26 -19.45 -6.10
N ALA A 179 4.80 -19.62 -7.29
CA ALA A 179 4.20 -19.05 -8.50
C ALA A 179 2.74 -19.49 -8.67
N GLY A 180 1.85 -18.52 -8.85
CA GLY A 180 0.41 -18.72 -8.94
C GLY A 180 -0.34 -18.73 -7.61
N GLU A 181 0.34 -18.78 -6.46
CA GLU A 181 -0.29 -18.52 -5.18
C GLU A 181 -0.58 -17.03 -4.99
N ALA A 182 -1.67 -16.73 -4.32
CA ALA A 182 -2.07 -15.39 -3.93
C ALA A 182 -2.00 -15.21 -2.41
N LEU A 183 -1.55 -14.05 -2.01
CA LEU A 183 -1.80 -13.49 -0.68
C LEU A 183 -3.00 -12.55 -0.81
N ILE A 184 -4.12 -12.92 -0.19
CA ILE A 184 -5.33 -12.09 -0.17
C ILE A 184 -5.41 -11.44 1.21
N PHE A 185 -5.46 -10.12 1.25
CA PHE A 185 -5.43 -9.41 2.53
C PHE A 185 -6.41 -8.24 2.58
N ASN A 186 -7.01 -8.05 3.73
CA ASN A 186 -7.83 -6.89 4.05
C ASN A 186 -6.97 -5.61 3.92
N ASN A 187 -7.44 -4.60 3.23
CA ASN A 187 -6.69 -3.36 3.02
C ASN A 187 -6.29 -2.65 4.33
N LYS A 188 -6.98 -2.94 5.42
CA LYS A 188 -6.63 -2.47 6.79
C LYS A 188 -5.57 -3.34 7.49
N THR A 189 -5.11 -4.44 6.88
CA THR A 189 -4.01 -5.25 7.44
C THR A 189 -2.70 -4.56 7.17
N ILE A 190 -1.94 -4.27 8.23
CA ILE A 190 -0.57 -3.76 8.07
C ILE A 190 0.28 -4.83 7.40
N HIS A 191 0.94 -4.42 6.34
CA HIS A 191 1.86 -5.26 5.59
C HIS A 191 3.10 -4.49 5.14
N ALA A 192 4.14 -5.23 4.81
CA ALA A 192 5.41 -4.71 4.33
C ALA A 192 6.05 -5.71 3.37
N ALA A 193 7.15 -5.32 2.71
CA ALA A 193 7.91 -6.26 1.87
C ALA A 193 9.40 -6.19 2.14
N MET A 194 10.05 -7.36 2.07
CA MET A 194 11.50 -7.49 2.09
C MET A 194 12.14 -6.84 0.85
N PRO A 195 13.43 -6.49 0.91
CA PRO A 195 14.20 -6.13 -0.28
C PRO A 195 14.20 -7.27 -1.30
N ASN A 196 14.28 -6.93 -2.56
CA ASN A 196 14.51 -7.91 -3.62
C ASN A 196 16.02 -8.03 -3.85
N LYS A 197 16.66 -9.00 -3.19
CA LYS A 197 18.11 -9.24 -3.26
C LYS A 197 18.52 -10.12 -4.43
N SER A 198 17.55 -10.54 -5.27
CA SER A 198 17.83 -11.28 -6.50
C SER A 198 18.25 -10.34 -7.64
N ASP A 199 18.74 -10.92 -8.73
CA ASP A 199 19.11 -10.16 -9.94
C ASP A 199 17.93 -9.94 -10.90
N LEU A 200 16.73 -10.42 -10.56
CA LEU A 200 15.53 -10.35 -11.38
C LEU A 200 14.46 -9.46 -10.74
N HIS A 201 13.65 -8.83 -11.58
CA HIS A 201 12.46 -8.13 -11.09
C HIS A 201 11.49 -9.12 -10.45
N ARG A 202 11.03 -8.81 -9.24
CA ARG A 202 9.89 -9.49 -8.65
C ARG A 202 8.62 -8.92 -9.27
N VAL A 203 7.89 -9.75 -10.01
CA VAL A 203 6.63 -9.36 -10.64
C VAL A 203 5.48 -10.12 -10.00
N ALA A 204 4.47 -9.39 -9.59
CA ALA A 204 3.21 -9.91 -9.07
C ALA A 204 2.05 -9.21 -9.75
N VAL A 205 0.89 -9.85 -9.76
CA VAL A 205 -0.38 -9.23 -10.16
C VAL A 205 -1.08 -8.73 -8.90
N GLY A 206 -1.55 -7.48 -8.93
CA GLY A 206 -2.33 -6.89 -7.85
C GLY A 206 -3.75 -6.58 -8.31
N ILE A 207 -4.73 -7.00 -7.52
CA ILE A 207 -6.16 -6.77 -7.80
C ILE A 207 -6.82 -6.24 -6.53
N GLY A 208 -7.51 -5.12 -6.65
CA GLY A 208 -8.38 -4.60 -5.60
C GLY A 208 -9.79 -5.16 -5.77
N ILE A 209 -10.35 -5.71 -4.70
CA ILE A 209 -11.70 -6.29 -4.66
C ILE A 209 -12.54 -5.71 -3.53
N THR A 210 -13.85 -5.58 -3.80
CA THR A 210 -14.86 -5.14 -2.83
C THR A 210 -16.11 -6.00 -2.95
N PRO A 211 -17.03 -6.03 -1.94
CA PRO A 211 -18.33 -6.64 -2.11
C PRO A 211 -19.09 -6.02 -3.30
N LYS A 212 -19.90 -6.84 -4.01
CA LYS A 212 -20.72 -6.34 -5.13
C LYS A 212 -21.64 -5.19 -4.74
N SER A 213 -22.18 -5.24 -3.52
CA SER A 213 -23.10 -4.25 -2.96
C SER A 213 -22.41 -2.96 -2.48
N ALA A 214 -21.08 -2.99 -2.28
CA ALA A 214 -20.36 -1.82 -1.77
C ALA A 214 -20.21 -0.73 -2.84
N GLY A 215 -20.45 0.54 -2.46
CA GLY A 215 -19.96 1.69 -3.22
C GLY A 215 -18.43 1.78 -3.14
N LEU A 216 -17.83 2.46 -4.09
CA LEU A 216 -16.41 2.81 -4.02
C LEU A 216 -16.24 4.20 -3.44
N TYR A 217 -15.32 4.32 -2.50
CA TYR A 217 -15.01 5.57 -1.82
C TYR A 217 -13.50 5.80 -1.78
N HIS A 218 -13.17 7.07 -1.66
CA HIS A 218 -11.81 7.51 -1.33
C HIS A 218 -11.87 8.59 -0.26
N TYR A 219 -10.94 8.55 0.67
CA TYR A 219 -10.85 9.53 1.75
C TYR A 219 -9.67 10.46 1.47
N TYR A 220 -10.00 11.71 1.17
CA TYR A 220 -9.04 12.73 0.80
C TYR A 220 -8.92 13.77 1.90
N LEU A 221 -7.71 14.08 2.33
CA LEU A 221 -7.50 15.10 3.36
C LEU A 221 -8.06 16.43 2.87
N ASN A 222 -8.91 17.05 3.65
CA ASN A 222 -9.51 18.32 3.28
C ASN A 222 -8.44 19.42 3.26
N PRO A 223 -8.13 20.04 2.11
CA PRO A 223 -7.11 21.09 2.05
C PRO A 223 -7.48 22.35 2.84
N ASP A 224 -8.78 22.62 3.04
CA ASP A 224 -9.27 23.75 3.83
C ASP A 224 -9.32 23.43 5.34
N ASN A 225 -9.34 22.15 5.71
CA ASN A 225 -9.38 21.70 7.11
C ASN A 225 -8.63 20.38 7.29
N PRO A 226 -7.32 20.41 7.58
CA PRO A 226 -6.51 19.18 7.70
C PRO A 226 -6.86 18.30 8.91
N LYS A 227 -7.91 18.63 9.66
CA LYS A 227 -8.44 17.80 10.75
C LYS A 227 -9.56 16.86 10.30
N GLU A 228 -9.92 16.87 9.02
CA GLU A 228 -10.95 15.99 8.47
C GLU A 228 -10.57 15.45 7.09
N PHE A 229 -11.12 14.29 6.79
CA PHE A 229 -11.17 13.74 5.44
C PHE A 229 -12.48 14.15 4.77
N LEU A 230 -12.41 14.49 3.50
CA LEU A 230 -13.56 14.47 2.61
C LEU A 230 -13.82 13.02 2.19
N LYS A 231 -15.05 12.54 2.36
CA LYS A 231 -15.50 11.25 1.84
C LYS A 231 -15.96 11.44 0.40
N LEU A 232 -15.18 10.90 -0.51
CA LEU A 232 -15.41 10.99 -1.95
C LEU A 232 -16.05 9.71 -2.45
N GLU A 233 -17.23 9.79 -3.05
CA GLU A 233 -17.80 8.71 -3.85
C GLU A 233 -17.11 8.73 -5.22
N VAL A 234 -16.56 7.59 -5.64
CA VAL A 234 -15.71 7.47 -6.81
C VAL A 234 -16.07 6.26 -7.65
N GLU A 235 -15.58 6.26 -8.90
CA GLU A 235 -15.60 5.09 -9.79
C GLU A 235 -14.18 4.53 -9.98
N GLU A 236 -14.06 3.40 -10.68
CA GLU A 236 -12.78 2.75 -10.96
C GLU A 236 -11.79 3.69 -11.68
N SER A 237 -12.29 4.57 -12.55
CA SER A 237 -11.52 5.58 -13.28
C SER A 237 -10.72 6.52 -12.38
N PHE A 238 -11.22 6.80 -11.17
CA PHE A 238 -10.50 7.61 -10.20
C PHE A 238 -9.14 6.99 -9.84
N PHE A 239 -9.09 5.68 -9.56
CA PHE A 239 -7.88 4.98 -9.17
C PHE A 239 -6.92 4.73 -10.34
N LEU A 240 -7.40 4.79 -11.56
CA LEU A 240 -6.56 4.78 -12.75
C LEU A 240 -5.97 6.17 -13.05
N ARG A 241 -6.69 7.24 -12.70
CA ARG A 241 -6.27 8.63 -12.95
C ARG A 241 -5.30 9.15 -11.91
N TYR A 242 -5.51 8.82 -10.62
CA TYR A 242 -4.79 9.43 -9.52
C TYR A 242 -3.95 8.40 -8.75
N ASN A 243 -2.66 8.66 -8.65
CA ASN A 243 -1.78 8.04 -7.66
C ASN A 243 -1.61 8.98 -6.45
N ASN A 244 -0.83 8.57 -5.45
CA ASN A 244 -0.62 9.36 -4.24
C ASN A 244 0.06 10.72 -4.52
N ASP A 245 0.96 10.77 -5.50
CA ASP A 245 1.70 11.99 -5.81
C ASP A 245 0.82 13.01 -6.50
N ASP A 246 -0.04 12.56 -7.43
CA ASP A 246 -1.05 13.41 -8.06
C ASP A 246 -1.97 14.04 -6.98
N LEU A 247 -2.42 13.23 -6.03
CA LEU A 247 -3.27 13.69 -4.93
C LEU A 247 -2.52 14.62 -3.97
N MET A 248 -1.21 14.42 -3.77
CA MET A 248 -0.39 15.34 -2.99
C MET A 248 -0.21 16.70 -3.69
N GLU A 249 -0.02 16.70 -5.01
CA GLU A 249 0.08 17.95 -5.77
C GLU A 249 -1.22 18.75 -5.70
N LEU A 250 -2.37 18.08 -5.86
CA LEU A 250 -3.69 18.74 -5.71
C LEU A 250 -3.88 19.28 -4.29
N TYR A 251 -3.54 18.51 -3.26
CA TYR A 251 -3.66 18.94 -1.88
C TYR A 251 -2.83 20.18 -1.58
N ARG A 252 -1.56 20.22 -2.02
CA ARG A 252 -0.68 21.39 -1.87
C ARG A 252 -1.19 22.62 -2.62
N ALA A 253 -1.90 22.41 -3.71
CA ALA A 253 -2.55 23.48 -4.48
C ALA A 253 -3.89 23.94 -3.89
N GLY A 254 -4.39 23.31 -2.81
CA GLY A 254 -5.71 23.60 -2.25
C GLY A 254 -6.85 23.11 -3.14
N LEU A 255 -6.61 22.11 -4.00
CA LEU A 255 -7.58 21.64 -4.98
C LEU A 255 -8.14 20.26 -4.60
N LEU A 256 -9.36 20.00 -5.07
CA LEU A 256 -9.98 18.68 -5.01
C LEU A 256 -9.70 17.89 -6.27
N PRO A 257 -9.58 16.55 -6.18
CA PRO A 257 -9.52 15.72 -7.36
C PRO A 257 -10.84 15.76 -8.14
N GLU A 258 -10.76 15.55 -9.44
CA GLU A 258 -11.90 15.32 -10.32
C GLU A 258 -12.37 13.85 -10.24
N LEU A 259 -13.36 13.46 -11.04
CA LEU A 259 -13.92 12.10 -11.12
C LEU A 259 -14.44 11.58 -9.77
N CYS A 260 -14.92 12.48 -8.92
CA CYS A 260 -15.46 12.15 -7.62
C CYS A 260 -16.63 13.07 -7.26
N LYS A 261 -17.38 12.64 -6.25
CA LYS A 261 -18.43 13.45 -5.61
C LYS A 261 -18.19 13.47 -4.10
N VAL A 262 -18.08 14.66 -3.52
CA VAL A 262 -18.04 14.81 -2.06
C VAL A 262 -19.41 14.44 -1.49
N VAL A 263 -19.45 13.41 -0.65
CA VAL A 263 -20.71 12.89 -0.05
C VAL A 263 -20.73 12.99 1.47
N GLY A 264 -19.64 13.43 2.09
CA GLY A 264 -19.54 13.62 3.53
C GLY A 264 -18.12 13.97 3.95
N SER A 265 -17.90 13.99 5.25
CA SER A 265 -16.59 14.13 5.85
C SER A 265 -16.45 13.22 7.08
N SER A 266 -15.21 12.92 7.46
CA SER A 266 -14.88 12.14 8.66
C SER A 266 -13.68 12.77 9.35
N PRO A 267 -13.65 12.87 10.68
CA PRO A 267 -12.53 13.49 11.36
C PRO A 267 -11.24 12.67 11.19
N VAL A 268 -10.12 13.34 11.00
CA VAL A 268 -8.80 12.75 11.20
C VAL A 268 -8.60 12.63 12.70
N SER A 269 -8.85 11.47 13.24
CA SER A 269 -8.91 11.29 14.68
C SER A 269 -7.53 11.00 15.26
N GLN A 270 -7.02 11.88 16.12
CA GLN A 270 -5.71 11.73 16.77
C GLN A 270 -5.63 10.54 17.75
N HIS A 271 -6.76 10.10 18.32
CA HIS A 271 -6.77 8.90 19.16
C HIS A 271 -6.66 7.58 18.38
N LEU A 272 -6.63 7.69 17.06
CA LEU A 272 -6.36 6.55 16.18
C LEU A 272 -4.87 6.17 16.13
N TYR A 273 -4.00 6.94 16.78
CA TYR A 273 -2.56 6.67 16.81
C TYR A 273 -2.16 6.25 18.22
N PRO A 274 -2.44 5.00 18.62
CA PRO A 274 -2.11 4.53 19.95
C PRO A 274 -0.60 4.69 20.19
N ASP A 275 -0.24 4.91 21.45
CA ASP A 275 1.16 4.96 21.83
C ASP A 275 1.86 3.62 21.56
N GLN A 276 3.18 3.64 21.53
CA GLN A 276 3.97 2.46 21.18
C GLN A 276 3.69 1.27 22.09
N SER A 277 3.48 1.49 23.39
CA SER A 277 3.24 0.42 24.36
C SER A 277 1.89 -0.26 24.15
N THR A 278 0.87 0.50 23.79
CA THR A 278 -0.45 -0.04 23.42
C THR A 278 -0.36 -0.89 22.16
N VAL A 279 0.33 -0.40 21.11
CA VAL A 279 0.55 -1.17 19.89
C VAL A 279 1.32 -2.45 20.15
N GLU A 280 2.36 -2.42 20.99
CA GLU A 280 3.14 -3.61 21.34
C GLU A 280 2.28 -4.65 22.08
N GLN A 281 1.43 -4.23 23.01
CA GLN A 281 0.49 -5.13 23.70
C GLN A 281 -0.48 -5.79 22.72
N ASP A 282 -1.07 -5.02 21.82
CA ASP A 282 -1.97 -5.55 20.79
C ASP A 282 -1.24 -6.54 19.87
N ILE A 283 -0.03 -6.21 19.41
CA ILE A 283 0.82 -7.09 18.60
C ILE A 283 0.97 -8.46 19.26
N LEU A 284 1.34 -8.48 20.55
CA LEU A 284 1.55 -9.71 21.31
C LEU A 284 0.23 -10.45 21.57
N GLN A 285 -0.85 -9.72 21.87
CA GLN A 285 -2.18 -10.31 22.10
C GLN A 285 -2.71 -11.05 20.86
N TYR A 286 -2.42 -10.56 19.66
CA TYR A 286 -2.78 -11.22 18.40
C TYR A 286 -1.78 -12.31 17.97
N GLY A 287 -0.81 -12.65 18.81
CA GLY A 287 0.13 -13.74 18.60
C GLY A 287 1.20 -13.46 17.55
N ASN A 288 1.53 -12.19 17.33
CA ASN A 288 2.68 -11.82 16.53
C ASN A 288 3.95 -11.95 17.39
N LEU A 289 4.89 -12.75 16.91
CA LEU A 289 6.17 -12.96 17.59
C LEU A 289 7.30 -12.23 16.86
N PRO A 290 8.35 -11.81 17.60
CA PRO A 290 9.53 -11.22 16.97
C PRO A 290 10.15 -12.14 15.90
N ASN A 291 10.44 -11.58 14.73
CA ASN A 291 10.96 -12.33 13.58
C ASN A 291 12.49 -12.27 13.41
N GLY A 292 13.19 -11.55 14.28
CA GLY A 292 14.66 -11.46 14.26
C GLY A 292 15.25 -10.41 13.33
N HIS A 293 14.45 -9.75 12.48
CA HIS A 293 14.96 -8.74 11.51
C HIS A 293 15.27 -7.37 12.11
N ILE A 294 14.94 -7.13 13.38
CA ILE A 294 15.15 -5.82 14.00
C ILE A 294 16.63 -5.39 13.98
N MET A 295 17.56 -6.33 14.16
CA MET A 295 19.00 -6.01 14.14
C MET A 295 19.48 -5.58 12.76
N ASP A 296 19.00 -6.23 11.70
CA ASP A 296 19.34 -5.86 10.32
C ASP A 296 18.81 -4.48 9.97
N LEU A 297 17.59 -4.19 10.40
CA LEU A 297 16.94 -2.90 10.20
C LEU A 297 17.62 -1.80 11.00
N GLN A 298 17.96 -2.04 12.25
CA GLN A 298 18.70 -1.08 13.08
C GLN A 298 20.09 -0.81 12.51
N ASN A 299 20.81 -1.83 12.05
CA ASN A 299 22.11 -1.66 11.40
C ASN A 299 22.00 -0.88 10.08
N HIS A 300 20.92 -1.09 9.34
CA HIS A 300 20.69 -0.40 8.07
C HIS A 300 20.28 1.06 8.28
N PHE A 301 19.39 1.33 9.22
CA PHE A 301 18.81 2.66 9.44
C PHE A 301 19.50 3.44 10.55
N GLY A 302 20.05 2.78 11.58
CA GLY A 302 20.73 3.44 12.70
C GLY A 302 22.09 4.05 12.34
N GLN A 303 22.69 3.70 11.21
CA GLN A 303 23.92 4.32 10.72
C GLN A 303 23.69 5.71 10.08
N ASN A 304 22.42 6.10 9.89
CA ASN A 304 22.02 7.35 9.24
C ASN A 304 21.33 8.35 10.20
N GLU A 305 21.33 8.12 11.51
CA GLU A 305 20.85 9.14 12.44
C GLU A 305 21.91 10.27 12.52
N PRO A 306 21.57 11.52 12.19
CA PRO A 306 22.44 12.65 12.48
C PRO A 306 22.57 12.81 14.01
N ALA A 307 23.78 13.06 14.48
CA ALA A 307 24.03 13.40 15.88
C ALA A 307 23.07 14.52 16.32
N GLU A 308 22.40 14.34 17.46
CA GLU A 308 21.53 15.35 18.07
C GLU A 308 22.28 16.67 18.22
N GLU A 309 21.87 17.69 17.47
CA GLU A 309 22.28 19.08 17.81
C GLU A 309 21.49 19.54 19.04
N PRO A 310 22.13 20.28 19.98
CA PRO A 310 21.47 20.72 21.19
C PRO A 310 20.36 21.71 20.88
N SER A 311 19.19 21.46 21.48
CA SER A 311 17.96 22.21 21.38
C SER A 311 18.14 23.71 21.59
N GLN A 312 17.92 24.52 20.56
CA GLN A 312 17.51 25.91 20.72
C GLN A 312 15.98 25.98 20.62
N GLU A 313 15.34 26.59 21.61
CA GLU A 313 13.91 26.84 21.62
C GLU A 313 13.50 27.70 20.39
N PRO A 314 12.43 27.34 19.65
CA PRO A 314 12.00 28.11 18.50
C PRO A 314 11.12 29.30 18.93
N GLU A 315 11.40 30.45 18.37
CA GLU A 315 10.49 31.58 18.33
C GLU A 315 9.24 31.24 17.46
N THR A 316 8.09 31.70 17.93
CA THR A 316 6.77 31.43 17.40
C THR A 316 6.55 32.03 16.01
N GLU A 317 6.68 31.24 14.98
CA GLU A 317 5.97 31.38 13.71
C GLU A 317 5.28 30.05 13.41
N GLU A 318 4.02 30.09 12.94
CA GLU A 318 3.28 28.92 12.51
C GLU A 318 4.03 28.24 11.34
N GLN A 319 4.95 27.35 11.68
CA GLN A 319 5.71 26.59 10.69
C GLN A 319 4.93 25.31 10.31
N TYR A 320 4.74 25.15 9.01
CA TYR A 320 4.34 23.88 8.41
C TYR A 320 5.26 22.77 8.93
N VAL A 321 4.72 21.88 9.76
CA VAL A 321 5.46 20.72 10.28
C VAL A 321 5.43 19.65 9.19
N ASP A 322 6.57 19.44 8.54
CA ASP A 322 6.75 18.29 7.65
C ASP A 322 6.72 17.00 8.48
N THR A 323 5.61 16.30 8.40
CA THR A 323 5.36 15.07 9.17
C THR A 323 5.97 13.82 8.54
N ARG A 324 6.70 13.96 7.42
CA ARG A 324 7.40 12.83 6.81
C ARG A 324 8.47 12.29 7.76
N THR A 325 8.57 10.98 7.89
CA THR A 325 9.74 10.37 8.52
C THR A 325 10.98 10.66 7.67
N PHE A 326 12.15 10.67 8.29
CA PHE A 326 13.43 10.83 7.59
C PHE A 326 13.54 9.93 6.34
N PHE A 327 13.05 8.71 6.42
CA PHE A 327 13.07 7.74 5.33
C PHE A 327 12.09 8.04 4.19
N GLN A 328 10.95 8.64 4.50
CA GLN A 328 9.99 9.10 3.49
C GLN A 328 10.49 10.34 2.76
N MET A 329 11.24 11.21 3.45
CA MET A 329 11.84 12.42 2.87
C MET A 329 13.03 12.13 1.94
N TYR A 330 13.83 11.12 2.27
CA TYR A 330 15.14 10.91 1.64
C TYR A 330 15.21 9.68 0.71
N THR A 331 14.10 9.19 0.19
CA THR A 331 14.18 8.28 -0.96
C THR A 331 14.77 9.04 -2.16
N PRO A 332 15.60 8.43 -3.01
CA PRO A 332 16.18 9.10 -4.18
C PRO A 332 15.14 9.80 -5.06
N LEU A 333 13.95 9.21 -5.19
CA LEU A 333 12.84 9.76 -5.94
C LEU A 333 12.24 11.01 -5.27
N ASN A 334 12.07 10.99 -3.94
CA ASN A 334 11.56 12.14 -3.21
C ASN A 334 12.57 13.29 -3.18
N ILE A 335 13.87 13.00 -3.09
CA ILE A 335 14.93 14.02 -3.22
C ILE A 335 14.89 14.66 -4.61
N TYR A 336 14.76 13.86 -5.67
CA TYR A 336 14.67 14.36 -7.05
C TYR A 336 13.41 15.22 -7.27
N ARG A 337 12.26 14.77 -6.76
CA ARG A 337 10.98 15.49 -6.85
C ARG A 337 11.01 16.80 -6.05
N GLU A 338 11.54 16.78 -4.84
CA GLU A 338 11.72 17.98 -4.02
C GLU A 338 12.67 18.98 -4.69
N ALA A 339 13.78 18.53 -5.26
CA ALA A 339 14.71 19.38 -6.02
C ALA A 339 14.04 19.98 -7.25
N ARG A 340 13.23 19.18 -7.99
CA ARG A 340 12.45 19.65 -9.14
C ARG A 340 11.40 20.68 -8.72
N TYR A 341 10.67 20.43 -7.64
CA TYR A 341 9.67 21.36 -7.09
C TYR A 341 10.30 22.70 -6.71
N ARG A 342 11.41 22.68 -5.99
CA ARG A 342 12.13 23.90 -5.60
C ARG A 342 12.65 24.68 -6.80
N LEU A 343 13.20 23.97 -7.81
CA LEU A 343 13.68 24.60 -9.05
C LEU A 343 12.56 25.23 -9.87
N THR A 344 11.38 24.59 -9.94
CA THR A 344 10.22 25.16 -10.67
C THR A 344 9.58 26.35 -9.96
N ASN A 345 9.69 26.45 -8.65
CA ASN A 345 9.08 27.55 -7.87
C ASN A 345 10.05 28.68 -7.51
N LEU A 346 11.35 28.51 -7.76
CA LEU A 346 12.33 29.61 -7.62
C LEU A 346 12.29 30.65 -8.78
N TRP A 347 11.52 30.36 -9.83
CA TRP A 347 11.37 31.23 -11.01
C TRP A 347 9.94 31.78 -11.18
N LYS A 348 9.10 31.69 -10.16
CA LYS A 348 7.84 32.41 -10.02
C LYS A 348 7.94 33.42 -8.86
#